data_ca5ffea6565135043103463705f010a8
#
_entry.id   ca5ffea6565135043103463705f010a8
#
_cell.length_a   1.000
_cell.length_b   1.000
_cell.length_c   1.000
_cell.angle_alpha   90.00
_cell.angle_beta   90.00
_cell.angle_gamma   90.00
#
_symmetry.space_group_name_H-M   'P 1'
#
loop_
_entity.id
_entity.type
_entity.pdbx_description
1 polymer ?
#
loop_
_entity_poly.entity_id
_entity_poly.type
_entity_poly.pdbx_seq_one_letter_code
_entity_poly.pdbx_strand_id
1 'polypeptide(L)'
;MSLVWTWNLIFAALAVAAYTVSRWLLKALPDSSYVVPLRHIRAWAGLVAFFSIALSLGRATTLVFFAALSYLILKELISVLPLRHVDRRPILWTYLAIPVQYILVAFDWFAAFVVFIPILLWLTIAVRLALSAENRGFIRSLAVIQWASLVAIFGLSHLGYLLNLPAHTDAETSGAGLILFVVMIAATQNILESFGSRKGTHSVNPNVAPEKQWGGLIVSLIGTLLVAAWLGPLLTPLNYWQAMAVASLMTITSFFGGLLLIAIGRDLQAETMVAQRPTHIDFLDCVHRLYFSAPIFFYALRHLSDWQ
;
A
#
# COMPACT_ATOMS: atom_id res chain seq x y z
N MET A 1 -21.27 -5.69 21.35
CA MET A 1 -20.49 -5.64 20.07
C MET A 1 -19.71 -4.33 20.09
N SER A 2 -18.41 -4.35 19.92
CA SER A 2 -17.62 -3.11 19.96
C SER A 2 -17.95 -2.23 18.75
N LEU A 3 -17.84 -0.93 18.89
CA LEU A 3 -18.10 0.06 17.82
C LEU A 3 -17.29 -0.28 16.57
N VAL A 4 -16.05 -0.76 16.74
CA VAL A 4 -15.16 -1.17 15.64
C VAL A 4 -15.71 -2.37 14.87
N TRP A 5 -16.35 -3.33 15.54
CA TRP A 5 -17.00 -4.48 14.87
C TRP A 5 -18.18 -4.06 14.01
N THR A 6 -18.98 -3.10 14.48
CA THR A 6 -20.10 -2.58 13.68
C THR A 6 -19.60 -1.83 12.45
N TRP A 7 -18.56 -1.00 12.57
CA TRP A 7 -17.95 -0.32 11.43
C TRP A 7 -17.30 -1.30 10.44
N ASN A 8 -16.62 -2.34 10.95
CA ASN A 8 -16.02 -3.36 10.08
C ASN A 8 -17.09 -4.09 9.24
N LEU A 9 -18.22 -4.46 9.85
CA LEU A 9 -19.35 -5.07 9.13
C LEU A 9 -19.98 -4.12 8.12
N ILE A 10 -20.13 -2.82 8.45
CA ILE A 10 -20.65 -1.81 7.53
C ILE A 10 -19.72 -1.66 6.33
N PHE A 11 -18.40 -1.55 6.54
CA PHE A 11 -17.44 -1.44 5.44
C PHE A 11 -17.40 -2.72 4.58
N ALA A 12 -17.49 -3.89 5.19
CA ALA A 12 -17.59 -5.14 4.45
C ALA A 12 -18.87 -5.20 3.60
N ALA A 13 -20.01 -4.81 4.14
CA ALA A 13 -21.27 -4.76 3.40
C ALA A 13 -21.23 -3.74 2.24
N LEU A 14 -20.70 -2.55 2.50
CA LEU A 14 -20.50 -1.53 1.46
C LEU A 14 -19.53 -1.99 0.37
N ALA A 15 -18.46 -2.70 0.74
CA ALA A 15 -17.51 -3.27 -0.20
C ALA A 15 -18.17 -4.34 -1.11
N VAL A 16 -18.98 -5.23 -0.55
CA VAL A 16 -19.72 -6.22 -1.33
C VAL A 16 -20.72 -5.55 -2.27
N ALA A 17 -21.43 -4.52 -1.81
CA ALA A 17 -22.36 -3.75 -2.64
C ALA A 17 -21.61 -3.03 -3.78
N ALA A 18 -20.48 -2.35 -3.48
CA ALA A 18 -19.65 -1.69 -4.48
C ALA A 18 -19.06 -2.68 -5.50
N TYR A 19 -18.66 -3.87 -5.05
CA TYR A 19 -18.19 -4.94 -5.94
C TYR A 19 -19.27 -5.42 -6.90
N THR A 20 -20.46 -5.69 -6.41
CA THR A 20 -21.59 -6.19 -7.23
C THR A 20 -22.04 -5.14 -8.23
N VAL A 21 -22.19 -3.88 -7.80
CA VAL A 21 -22.58 -2.75 -8.66
C VAL A 21 -21.52 -2.50 -9.73
N SER A 22 -20.23 -2.43 -9.35
CA SER A 22 -19.15 -2.20 -10.32
C SER A 22 -19.04 -3.33 -11.34
N ARG A 23 -19.26 -4.59 -10.91
CA ARG A 23 -19.27 -5.75 -11.81
C ARG A 23 -20.43 -5.67 -12.79
N TRP A 24 -21.62 -5.26 -12.36
CA TRP A 24 -22.78 -5.08 -13.20
C TRP A 24 -22.56 -3.95 -14.22
N LEU A 25 -22.06 -2.78 -13.76
CA LEU A 25 -21.76 -1.64 -14.64
C LEU A 25 -20.68 -1.96 -15.67
N LEU A 26 -19.64 -2.71 -15.33
CA LEU A 26 -18.61 -3.15 -16.28
C LEU A 26 -19.16 -4.07 -17.37
N LYS A 27 -20.19 -4.86 -17.07
CA LYS A 27 -20.90 -5.67 -18.07
C LYS A 27 -21.84 -4.85 -18.94
N ALA A 28 -22.50 -3.85 -18.37
CA ALA A 28 -23.45 -2.99 -19.07
C ALA A 28 -22.78 -1.93 -19.95
N LEU A 29 -21.55 -1.51 -19.62
CA LEU A 29 -20.83 -0.40 -20.26
C LEU A 29 -19.38 -0.79 -20.59
N PRO A 30 -19.13 -1.81 -21.43
CA PRO A 30 -17.78 -2.34 -21.65
C PRO A 30 -16.83 -1.36 -22.31
N ASP A 31 -17.33 -0.47 -23.17
CA ASP A 31 -16.53 0.51 -23.95
C ASP A 31 -16.58 1.94 -23.34
N SER A 32 -17.08 2.06 -22.12
CA SER A 32 -17.18 3.38 -21.50
C SER A 32 -15.83 3.86 -21.00
N SER A 33 -15.62 5.18 -21.03
CA SER A 33 -14.46 5.81 -20.43
C SER A 33 -14.38 5.59 -18.89
N TYR A 34 -15.39 4.97 -18.27
CA TYR A 34 -15.46 4.65 -16.83
C TYR A 34 -14.92 3.27 -16.47
N VAL A 35 -14.46 2.48 -17.43
CA VAL A 35 -13.95 1.11 -17.19
C VAL A 35 -12.80 1.09 -16.17
N VAL A 36 -11.84 2.00 -16.28
CA VAL A 36 -10.69 2.05 -15.36
C VAL A 36 -11.12 2.37 -13.92
N PRO A 37 -11.88 3.48 -13.64
CA PRO A 37 -12.38 3.74 -12.30
C PRO A 37 -13.24 2.59 -11.73
N LEU A 38 -14.09 1.97 -12.55
CA LEU A 38 -14.91 0.84 -12.10
C LEU A 38 -14.07 -0.41 -11.74
N ARG A 39 -12.97 -0.64 -12.45
CA ARG A 39 -12.02 -1.70 -12.08
C ARG A 39 -11.36 -1.40 -10.74
N HIS A 40 -10.93 -0.16 -10.49
CA HIS A 40 -10.38 0.24 -9.19
C HIS A 40 -11.40 0.07 -8.06
N ILE A 41 -12.66 0.50 -8.24
CA ILE A 41 -13.73 0.27 -7.26
C ILE A 41 -13.87 -1.21 -6.95
N ARG A 42 -13.87 -2.07 -7.97
CA ARG A 42 -13.98 -3.52 -7.79
C ARG A 42 -12.78 -4.10 -7.03
N ALA A 43 -11.56 -3.70 -7.38
CA ALA A 43 -10.36 -4.18 -6.73
C ALA A 43 -10.31 -3.75 -5.25
N TRP A 44 -10.61 -2.48 -4.96
CA TRP A 44 -10.69 -1.97 -3.59
C TRP A 44 -11.82 -2.60 -2.79
N ALA A 45 -12.98 -2.82 -3.39
CA ALA A 45 -14.07 -3.51 -2.72
C ALA A 45 -13.67 -4.93 -2.28
N GLY A 46 -12.99 -5.68 -3.16
CA GLY A 46 -12.42 -6.98 -2.81
C GLY A 46 -11.38 -6.89 -1.70
N LEU A 47 -10.49 -5.90 -1.76
CA LEU A 47 -9.44 -5.70 -0.78
C LEU A 47 -10.01 -5.31 0.59
N VAL A 48 -10.97 -4.38 0.65
CA VAL A 48 -11.64 -3.96 1.90
C VAL A 48 -12.38 -5.13 2.53
N ALA A 49 -13.13 -5.91 1.75
CA ALA A 49 -13.81 -7.11 2.25
C ALA A 49 -12.80 -8.11 2.85
N PHE A 50 -11.68 -8.31 2.18
CA PHE A 50 -10.63 -9.21 2.62
C PHE A 50 -9.92 -8.72 3.89
N PHE A 51 -9.61 -7.42 4.00
CA PHE A 51 -9.10 -6.81 5.24
C PHE A 51 -10.09 -6.94 6.39
N SER A 52 -11.38 -6.70 6.12
CA SER A 52 -12.44 -6.84 7.12
C SER A 52 -12.52 -8.25 7.68
N ILE A 53 -12.41 -9.27 6.83
CA ILE A 53 -12.39 -10.68 7.25
C ILE A 53 -11.12 -10.97 8.10
N ALA A 54 -9.94 -10.54 7.63
CA ALA A 54 -8.69 -10.77 8.33
C ALA A 54 -8.71 -10.15 9.75
N LEU A 55 -9.18 -8.91 9.85
CA LEU A 55 -9.32 -8.20 11.13
C LEU A 55 -10.32 -8.88 12.06
N SER A 56 -11.38 -9.49 11.50
CA SER A 56 -12.38 -10.25 12.26
C SER A 56 -11.84 -11.51 12.91
N LEU A 57 -10.82 -12.13 12.31
CA LEU A 57 -10.23 -13.39 12.77
C LEU A 57 -9.14 -13.16 13.85
N GLY A 58 -8.84 -11.91 14.18
CA GLY A 58 -7.94 -11.54 15.26
C GLY A 58 -6.52 -11.17 14.79
N ARG A 59 -5.71 -10.68 15.75
CA ARG A 59 -4.38 -10.10 15.50
C ARG A 59 -3.42 -11.05 14.79
N ALA A 60 -3.29 -12.29 15.27
CA ALA A 60 -2.35 -13.26 14.69
C ALA A 60 -2.67 -13.57 13.24
N THR A 61 -3.95 -13.80 12.93
CA THR A 61 -4.42 -14.07 11.57
C THR A 61 -4.17 -12.87 10.65
N THR A 62 -4.40 -11.65 11.15
CA THR A 62 -4.15 -10.43 10.39
C THR A 62 -2.66 -10.26 10.07
N LEU A 63 -1.75 -10.56 10.99
CA LEU A 63 -0.31 -10.52 10.75
C LEU A 63 0.13 -11.55 9.71
N VAL A 64 -0.37 -12.79 9.79
CA VAL A 64 -0.12 -13.83 8.77
C VAL A 64 -0.64 -13.39 7.42
N PHE A 65 -1.79 -12.74 7.39
CA PHE A 65 -2.37 -12.18 6.18
C PHE A 65 -1.50 -11.11 5.55
N PHE A 66 -0.99 -10.14 6.34
CA PHE A 66 -0.05 -9.13 5.82
C PHE A 66 1.27 -9.74 5.37
N ALA A 67 1.76 -10.78 6.04
CA ALA A 67 2.94 -11.52 5.60
C ALA A 67 2.72 -12.21 4.24
N ALA A 68 1.56 -12.85 4.06
CA ALA A 68 1.18 -13.44 2.78
C ALA A 68 1.02 -12.39 1.67
N LEU A 69 0.43 -11.24 1.99
CA LEU A 69 0.29 -10.12 1.07
C LEU A 69 1.67 -9.55 0.67
N SER A 70 2.58 -9.37 1.64
CA SER A 70 3.98 -8.98 1.36
C SER A 70 4.68 -9.97 0.44
N TYR A 71 4.47 -11.28 0.65
CA TYR A 71 5.01 -12.32 -0.20
C TYR A 71 4.47 -12.22 -1.64
N LEU A 72 3.16 -12.05 -1.80
CA LEU A 72 2.54 -11.93 -3.13
C LEU A 72 3.05 -10.70 -3.89
N ILE A 73 3.14 -9.54 -3.22
CA ILE A 73 3.64 -8.31 -3.81
C ILE A 73 5.12 -8.45 -4.18
N LEU A 74 5.95 -8.99 -3.28
CA LEU A 74 7.36 -9.20 -3.55
C LEU A 74 7.57 -10.15 -4.73
N LYS A 75 6.82 -11.25 -4.77
CA LYS A 75 6.85 -12.21 -5.88
C LYS A 75 6.51 -11.54 -7.20
N GLU A 76 5.45 -10.72 -7.22
CA GLU A 76 5.02 -10.01 -8.43
C GLU A 76 6.07 -8.99 -8.87
N LEU A 77 6.59 -8.17 -7.96
CA LEU A 77 7.66 -7.22 -8.26
C LEU A 77 8.89 -7.91 -8.82
N ILE A 78 9.34 -8.99 -8.17
CA ILE A 78 10.53 -9.75 -8.63
C ILE A 78 10.29 -10.40 -9.99
N SER A 79 9.07 -10.84 -10.30
CA SER A 79 8.74 -11.47 -11.59
C SER A 79 8.86 -10.52 -12.78
N VAL A 80 8.66 -9.23 -12.54
CA VAL A 80 8.69 -8.19 -13.58
C VAL A 80 10.07 -7.53 -13.70
N LEU A 81 10.88 -7.59 -12.65
CA LEU A 81 12.20 -6.95 -12.62
C LEU A 81 13.23 -7.75 -13.41
N PRO A 82 14.10 -7.10 -14.22
CA PRO A 82 15.14 -7.76 -15.01
C PRO A 82 16.30 -8.19 -14.10
N LEU A 83 16.14 -9.31 -13.43
CA LEU A 83 17.10 -9.88 -12.49
C LEU A 83 18.01 -10.91 -13.17
N ARG A 84 19.28 -10.91 -12.78
CA ARG A 84 20.29 -11.85 -13.29
C ARG A 84 20.22 -13.19 -12.57
N HIS A 85 20.81 -14.22 -13.16
CA HIS A 85 20.94 -15.54 -12.49
C HIS A 85 21.65 -15.46 -11.13
N VAL A 86 22.63 -14.55 -11.00
CA VAL A 86 23.43 -14.33 -9.78
C VAL A 86 22.56 -13.75 -8.65
N ASP A 87 21.49 -13.03 -8.99
CA ASP A 87 20.60 -12.35 -8.03
C ASP A 87 19.65 -13.32 -7.32
N ARG A 88 19.53 -14.59 -7.76
CA ARG A 88 18.60 -15.57 -7.18
C ARG A 88 18.86 -15.86 -5.70
N ARG A 89 20.14 -15.96 -5.28
CA ARG A 89 20.49 -16.20 -3.88
C ARG A 89 20.17 -15.01 -2.97
N PRO A 90 20.53 -13.76 -3.31
CA PRO A 90 20.08 -12.57 -2.59
C PRO A 90 18.55 -12.47 -2.47
N ILE A 91 17.80 -12.80 -3.51
CA ILE A 91 16.34 -12.81 -3.51
C ILE A 91 15.78 -13.79 -2.47
N LEU A 92 16.39 -14.97 -2.30
CA LEU A 92 15.97 -15.91 -1.26
C LEU A 92 16.00 -15.27 0.13
N TRP A 93 17.06 -14.51 0.45
CA TRP A 93 17.16 -13.78 1.72
C TRP A 93 16.05 -12.74 1.88
N THR A 94 15.62 -12.12 0.79
CA THR A 94 14.50 -11.18 0.80
C THR A 94 13.19 -11.88 1.16
N TYR A 95 12.93 -13.08 0.63
CA TYR A 95 11.76 -13.88 1.03
C TYR A 95 11.81 -14.32 2.50
N LEU A 96 13.00 -14.73 2.97
CA LEU A 96 13.20 -15.09 4.37
C LEU A 96 13.03 -13.90 5.34
N ALA A 97 13.26 -12.70 4.87
CA ALA A 97 13.05 -11.49 5.66
C ALA A 97 11.56 -11.23 5.98
N ILE A 98 10.62 -11.74 5.17
CA ILE A 98 9.18 -11.55 5.43
C ILE A 98 8.78 -12.12 6.81
N PRO A 99 8.94 -13.42 7.09
CA PRO A 99 8.56 -13.94 8.40
C PRO A 99 9.31 -13.27 9.55
N VAL A 100 10.59 -12.95 9.36
CA VAL A 100 11.37 -12.26 10.41
C VAL A 100 10.77 -10.89 10.72
N GLN A 101 10.45 -10.07 9.70
CA GLN A 101 9.85 -8.75 9.89
C GLN A 101 8.51 -8.84 10.62
N TYR A 102 7.66 -9.81 10.28
CA TYR A 102 6.35 -9.97 10.95
C TYR A 102 6.46 -10.60 12.34
N ILE A 103 7.50 -11.38 12.61
CA ILE A 103 7.85 -11.83 13.98
C ILE A 103 8.25 -10.62 14.84
N LEU A 104 9.07 -9.68 14.32
CA LEU A 104 9.43 -8.46 15.04
C LEU A 104 8.18 -7.61 15.36
N VAL A 105 7.22 -7.53 14.43
CA VAL A 105 5.91 -6.90 14.68
C VAL A 105 5.13 -7.65 15.76
N ALA A 106 5.08 -8.97 15.72
CA ALA A 106 4.32 -9.78 16.67
C ALA A 106 4.83 -9.63 18.11
N PHE A 107 6.15 -9.51 18.28
CA PHE A 107 6.80 -9.31 19.59
C PHE A 107 6.95 -7.84 19.99
N ASP A 108 6.44 -6.89 19.19
CA ASP A 108 6.52 -5.45 19.44
C ASP A 108 7.96 -4.91 19.61
N TRP A 109 8.92 -5.47 18.87
CA TRP A 109 10.32 -5.04 18.89
C TRP A 109 10.56 -3.88 17.92
N PHE A 110 10.08 -2.70 18.28
CA PHE A 110 10.08 -1.52 17.40
C PHE A 110 11.47 -1.16 16.87
N ALA A 111 12.50 -1.10 17.73
CA ALA A 111 13.85 -0.73 17.28
C ALA A 111 14.40 -1.71 16.23
N ALA A 112 14.22 -3.01 16.46
CA ALA A 112 14.62 -4.04 15.52
C ALA A 112 13.79 -3.98 14.22
N PHE A 113 12.47 -3.76 14.35
CA PHE A 113 11.54 -3.60 13.22
C PHE A 113 11.98 -2.51 12.25
N VAL A 114 12.35 -1.32 12.76
CA VAL A 114 12.76 -0.18 11.93
C VAL A 114 14.11 -0.41 11.25
N VAL A 115 15.05 -1.10 11.92
CA VAL A 115 16.44 -1.29 11.44
C VAL A 115 16.56 -2.51 10.52
N PHE A 116 15.71 -3.52 10.68
CA PHE A 116 15.91 -4.83 10.04
C PHE A 116 15.92 -4.75 8.52
N ILE A 117 14.88 -4.25 7.88
CA ILE A 117 14.81 -4.19 6.41
C ILE A 117 15.75 -3.12 5.82
N PRO A 118 15.76 -1.86 6.30
CA PRO A 118 16.59 -0.82 5.70
C PRO A 118 18.10 -1.04 5.87
N ILE A 119 18.54 -1.66 6.94
CA ILE A 119 19.96 -1.77 7.28
C ILE A 119 20.42 -3.22 7.23
N LEU A 120 19.84 -4.13 8.05
CA LEU A 120 20.36 -5.49 8.17
C LEU A 120 20.15 -6.32 6.91
N LEU A 121 18.97 -6.26 6.33
CA LEU A 121 18.70 -6.96 5.07
C LEU A 121 19.51 -6.35 3.92
N TRP A 122 19.57 -5.01 3.84
CA TRP A 122 20.38 -4.31 2.83
C TRP A 122 21.85 -4.74 2.88
N LEU A 123 22.45 -4.75 4.08
CA LEU A 123 23.83 -5.20 4.26
C LEU A 123 24.01 -6.68 3.88
N THR A 124 23.05 -7.53 4.27
CA THR A 124 23.07 -8.96 3.92
C THR A 124 23.04 -9.17 2.40
N ILE A 125 22.17 -8.44 1.69
CA ILE A 125 22.06 -8.48 0.24
C ILE A 125 23.35 -7.96 -0.40
N ALA A 126 23.89 -6.83 0.08
CA ALA A 126 25.11 -6.23 -0.42
C ALA A 126 26.32 -7.19 -0.29
N VAL A 127 26.51 -7.79 0.88
CA VAL A 127 27.57 -8.78 1.13
C VAL A 127 27.40 -10.00 0.21
N ARG A 128 26.17 -10.51 0.07
CA ARG A 128 25.90 -11.67 -0.80
C ARG A 128 26.17 -11.37 -2.27
N LEU A 129 25.84 -10.19 -2.74
CA LEU A 129 26.17 -9.74 -4.10
C LEU A 129 27.68 -9.54 -4.29
N ALA A 130 28.36 -8.95 -3.29
CA ALA A 130 29.82 -8.74 -3.34
C ALA A 130 30.62 -10.05 -3.36
N LEU A 131 30.11 -11.09 -2.71
CA LEU A 131 30.69 -12.44 -2.71
C LEU A 131 30.33 -13.24 -3.98
N SER A 132 29.56 -12.68 -4.91
CA SER A 132 29.25 -13.32 -6.18
C SER A 132 30.41 -13.19 -7.16
N ALA A 133 30.52 -14.15 -8.10
CA ALA A 133 31.58 -14.15 -9.11
C ALA A 133 31.44 -13.05 -10.17
N GLU A 134 30.32 -12.34 -10.20
CA GLU A 134 29.99 -11.34 -11.22
C GLU A 134 29.65 -9.99 -10.61
N ASN A 135 30.54 -9.02 -10.77
CA ASN A 135 30.35 -7.66 -10.22
C ASN A 135 29.66 -6.68 -11.18
N ARG A 136 29.47 -7.03 -12.44
CA ARG A 136 28.78 -6.15 -13.40
C ARG A 136 27.32 -5.98 -12.98
N GLY A 137 26.85 -4.72 -12.88
CA GLY A 137 25.48 -4.41 -12.47
C GLY A 137 25.18 -4.61 -10.97
N PHE A 138 26.22 -4.71 -10.11
CA PHE A 138 26.10 -4.87 -8.66
C PHE A 138 25.15 -3.82 -8.04
N ILE A 139 25.39 -2.53 -8.32
CA ILE A 139 24.58 -1.44 -7.74
C ILE A 139 23.14 -1.51 -8.24
N ARG A 140 22.93 -1.84 -9.53
CA ARG A 140 21.57 -1.97 -10.08
C ARG A 140 20.80 -3.09 -9.38
N SER A 141 21.39 -4.27 -9.25
CA SER A 141 20.75 -5.40 -8.55
C SER A 141 20.48 -5.08 -7.09
N LEU A 142 21.47 -4.49 -6.37
CA LEU A 142 21.31 -4.11 -4.98
C LEU A 142 20.16 -3.10 -4.81
N ALA A 143 20.13 -2.05 -5.63
CA ALA A 143 19.10 -1.02 -5.57
C ALA A 143 17.71 -1.58 -5.86
N VAL A 144 17.56 -2.44 -6.87
CA VAL A 144 16.29 -3.04 -7.26
C VAL A 144 15.75 -3.97 -6.18
N ILE A 145 16.58 -4.87 -5.65
CA ILE A 145 16.18 -5.82 -4.60
C ILE A 145 15.84 -5.07 -3.31
N GLN A 146 16.64 -4.09 -2.93
CA GLN A 146 16.40 -3.29 -1.73
C GLN A 146 15.11 -2.48 -1.86
N TRP A 147 14.89 -1.83 -3.01
CA TRP A 147 13.67 -1.09 -3.27
C TRP A 147 12.42 -2.00 -3.19
N ALA A 148 12.47 -3.18 -3.82
CA ALA A 148 11.38 -4.15 -3.74
C ALA A 148 11.10 -4.59 -2.29
N SER A 149 12.16 -4.77 -1.47
CA SER A 149 12.05 -5.12 -0.05
C SER A 149 11.42 -4.01 0.79
N LEU A 150 11.85 -2.76 0.56
CA LEU A 150 11.31 -1.59 1.25
C LEU A 150 9.82 -1.40 0.95
N VAL A 151 9.43 -1.59 -0.30
CA VAL A 151 8.06 -1.45 -0.74
C VAL A 151 7.19 -2.61 -0.24
N ALA A 152 7.55 -3.84 -0.59
CA ALA A 152 6.69 -5.00 -0.34
C ALA A 152 6.68 -5.46 1.12
N ILE A 153 7.79 -5.31 1.85
CA ILE A 153 7.90 -5.83 3.21
C ILE A 153 7.81 -4.69 4.23
N PHE A 154 8.75 -3.72 4.17
CA PHE A 154 8.82 -2.67 5.18
C PHE A 154 7.61 -1.75 5.14
N GLY A 155 7.23 -1.24 3.97
CA GLY A 155 6.06 -0.37 3.81
C GLY A 155 4.78 -1.01 4.32
N LEU A 156 4.51 -2.26 3.91
CA LEU A 156 3.28 -2.95 4.27
C LEU A 156 3.26 -3.42 5.73
N SER A 157 4.42 -3.79 6.30
CA SER A 157 4.50 -4.24 7.69
C SER A 157 4.14 -3.15 8.71
N HIS A 158 4.18 -1.86 8.33
CA HIS A 158 3.66 -0.77 9.16
C HIS A 158 2.16 -0.88 9.42
N LEU A 159 1.37 -1.42 8.45
CA LEU A 159 -0.05 -1.74 8.72
C LEU A 159 -0.19 -2.80 9.80
N GLY A 160 0.66 -3.84 9.77
CA GLY A 160 0.70 -4.85 10.83
C GLY A 160 1.07 -4.25 12.18
N TYR A 161 2.01 -3.29 12.19
CA TYR A 161 2.45 -2.63 13.42
C TYR A 161 1.37 -1.75 14.07
N LEU A 162 0.41 -1.21 13.29
CA LEU A 162 -0.74 -0.49 13.84
C LEU A 162 -1.56 -1.32 14.82
N LEU A 163 -1.53 -2.66 14.72
CA LEU A 163 -2.22 -3.55 15.66
C LEU A 163 -1.59 -3.58 17.06
N ASN A 164 -0.35 -3.08 17.21
CA ASN A 164 0.36 -3.04 18.49
C ASN A 164 0.11 -1.73 19.24
N LEU A 165 -0.43 -0.72 18.55
CA LEU A 165 -0.66 0.55 19.19
C LEU A 165 -1.81 0.45 20.19
N PRO A 166 -1.64 0.99 21.42
CA PRO A 166 -2.65 0.91 22.44
C PRO A 166 -3.92 1.63 22.01
N ALA A 167 -5.07 1.05 22.35
CA ALA A 167 -6.35 1.72 22.22
C ALA A 167 -6.36 2.87 23.25
N HIS A 168 -6.29 4.11 22.78
CA HIS A 168 -6.47 5.27 23.65
C HIS A 168 -7.96 5.56 23.80
N THR A 169 -8.36 5.69 25.10
CA THR A 169 -9.66 6.14 25.56
C THR A 169 -10.83 5.15 25.42
N ASP A 170 -11.90 5.44 26.17
CA ASP A 170 -13.17 4.71 26.34
C ASP A 170 -13.93 4.39 25.03
N ALA A 171 -13.52 4.94 23.90
CA ALA A 171 -13.94 4.52 22.57
C ALA A 171 -12.87 3.57 22.01
N GLU A 172 -13.13 2.30 22.09
CA GLU A 172 -12.48 1.11 21.51
C GLU A 172 -11.81 1.32 20.11
N THR A 173 -10.95 2.34 19.96
CA THR A 173 -10.13 2.51 18.74
C THR A 173 -9.03 1.46 18.77
N SER A 174 -9.40 0.26 18.35
CA SER A 174 -8.46 -0.84 18.17
C SER A 174 -7.56 -0.55 16.97
N GLY A 175 -6.38 -1.17 16.91
CA GLY A 175 -5.52 -1.11 15.74
C GLY A 175 -6.23 -1.47 14.43
N ALA A 176 -7.35 -2.19 14.50
CA ALA A 176 -8.24 -2.46 13.37
C ALA A 176 -8.86 -1.19 12.77
N GLY A 177 -9.30 -0.24 13.60
CA GLY A 177 -9.80 1.06 13.15
C GLY A 177 -8.74 1.85 12.40
N LEU A 178 -7.50 1.85 12.90
CA LEU A 178 -6.36 2.51 12.27
C LEU A 178 -6.07 1.94 10.87
N ILE A 179 -6.08 0.61 10.75
CA ILE A 179 -5.88 -0.07 9.46
C ILE A 179 -7.02 0.28 8.50
N LEU A 180 -8.27 0.22 8.96
CA LEU A 180 -9.43 0.58 8.13
C LEU A 180 -9.35 2.04 7.66
N PHE A 181 -8.92 2.97 8.51
CA PHE A 181 -8.71 4.36 8.11
C PHE A 181 -7.69 4.46 6.96
N VAL A 182 -6.51 3.85 7.09
CA VAL A 182 -5.47 3.87 6.03
C VAL A 182 -6.01 3.27 4.73
N VAL A 183 -6.69 2.13 4.81
CA VAL A 183 -7.27 1.44 3.63
C VAL A 183 -8.33 2.32 2.96
N MET A 184 -9.20 2.99 3.74
CA MET A 184 -10.24 3.86 3.19
C MET A 184 -9.67 5.12 2.54
N ILE A 185 -8.65 5.75 3.14
CA ILE A 185 -7.96 6.89 2.51
C ILE A 185 -7.27 6.46 1.21
N ALA A 186 -6.55 5.34 1.20
CA ALA A 186 -5.88 4.82 0.01
C ALA A 186 -6.87 4.44 -1.10
N ALA A 187 -8.01 3.83 -0.75
CA ALA A 187 -9.08 3.50 -1.70
C ALA A 187 -9.70 4.75 -2.31
N THR A 188 -10.06 5.71 -1.47
CA THR A 188 -10.64 7.00 -1.90
C THR A 188 -9.68 7.72 -2.84
N GLN A 189 -8.40 7.81 -2.48
CA GLN A 189 -7.37 8.41 -3.31
C GLN A 189 -7.29 7.75 -4.69
N ASN A 190 -7.13 6.42 -4.74
CA ASN A 190 -6.94 5.71 -6.01
C ASN A 190 -8.16 5.83 -6.94
N ILE A 191 -9.36 5.70 -6.38
CA ILE A 191 -10.60 5.82 -7.15
C ILE A 191 -10.73 7.25 -7.69
N LEU A 192 -10.61 8.27 -6.83
CA LEU A 192 -10.80 9.66 -7.23
C LEU A 192 -9.69 10.17 -8.14
N GLU A 193 -8.43 9.72 -7.95
CA GLU A 193 -7.35 10.02 -8.88
C GLU A 193 -7.68 9.50 -10.28
N SER A 194 -8.21 8.28 -10.39
CA SER A 194 -8.61 7.70 -11.68
C SER A 194 -9.76 8.46 -12.35
N PHE A 195 -10.67 9.04 -11.57
CA PHE A 195 -11.72 9.93 -12.10
C PHE A 195 -11.17 11.30 -12.51
N GLY A 196 -10.33 11.92 -11.67
CA GLY A 196 -9.76 13.23 -11.91
C GLY A 196 -8.79 13.27 -13.10
N SER A 197 -8.04 12.20 -13.32
CA SER A 197 -7.10 12.09 -14.44
C SER A 197 -7.77 11.97 -15.81
N ARG A 198 -9.08 11.73 -15.90
CA ARG A 198 -9.79 11.55 -17.17
C ARG A 198 -10.09 12.86 -17.89
N LYS A 199 -10.30 13.92 -17.14
CA LYS A 199 -10.64 15.26 -17.67
C LYS A 199 -9.46 16.22 -17.65
N GLY A 200 -8.33 15.80 -17.09
CA GLY A 200 -7.14 16.63 -16.96
C GLY A 200 -6.44 16.81 -18.31
N THR A 201 -5.91 18.01 -18.54
CA THR A 201 -5.15 18.35 -19.75
C THR A 201 -3.64 18.47 -19.46
N HIS A 202 -3.26 18.47 -18.18
CA HIS A 202 -1.88 18.70 -17.74
C HIS A 202 -1.32 17.46 -17.04
N SER A 203 -0.50 16.71 -17.77
CA SER A 203 0.28 15.60 -17.19
C SER A 203 1.36 16.13 -16.24
N VAL A 204 1.63 15.40 -15.16
CA VAL A 204 2.72 15.72 -14.21
C VAL A 204 4.08 15.59 -14.88
N ASN A 205 4.27 14.55 -15.66
CA ASN A 205 5.44 14.34 -16.50
C ASN A 205 5.04 13.57 -17.76
N PRO A 206 4.89 14.27 -18.91
CA PRO A 206 4.47 13.64 -20.16
C PRO A 206 5.39 12.52 -20.64
N ASN A 207 6.68 12.62 -20.33
CA ASN A 207 7.69 11.66 -20.78
C ASN A 207 7.74 10.38 -19.92
N VAL A 208 7.38 10.48 -18.63
CA VAL A 208 7.48 9.36 -17.68
C VAL A 208 6.11 8.76 -17.39
N ALA A 209 5.09 9.56 -17.19
CA ALA A 209 3.75 9.09 -16.80
C ALA A 209 2.66 9.99 -17.40
N PRO A 210 2.39 9.89 -18.70
CA PRO A 210 1.38 10.73 -19.37
C PRO A 210 -0.02 10.54 -18.78
N GLU A 211 -0.30 9.39 -18.19
CA GLU A 211 -1.55 9.06 -17.49
C GLU A 211 -1.71 9.73 -16.13
N LYS A 212 -0.60 10.17 -15.49
CA LYS A 212 -0.62 10.87 -14.20
C LYS A 212 -0.86 12.36 -14.41
N GLN A 213 -1.98 12.86 -13.94
CA GLN A 213 -2.40 14.24 -14.15
C GLN A 213 -2.59 14.99 -12.85
N TRP A 214 -2.29 16.30 -12.85
CA TRP A 214 -2.52 17.17 -11.70
C TRP A 214 -3.98 17.22 -11.28
N GLY A 215 -4.92 17.13 -12.25
CA GLY A 215 -6.35 17.02 -11.96
C GLY A 215 -6.70 15.80 -11.10
N GLY A 216 -6.01 14.67 -11.32
CA GLY A 216 -6.15 13.48 -10.50
C GLY A 216 -5.72 13.70 -9.05
N LEU A 217 -4.57 14.37 -8.83
CA LEU A 217 -4.10 14.72 -7.49
C LEU A 217 -5.08 15.65 -6.77
N ILE A 218 -5.54 16.71 -7.43
CA ILE A 218 -6.45 17.71 -6.81
C ILE A 218 -7.78 17.05 -6.40
N VAL A 219 -8.38 16.29 -7.30
CA VAL A 219 -9.67 15.62 -7.03
C VAL A 219 -9.53 14.58 -5.91
N SER A 220 -8.45 13.80 -5.93
CA SER A 220 -8.19 12.82 -4.87
C SER A 220 -7.88 13.49 -3.53
N LEU A 221 -7.14 14.61 -3.52
CA LEU A 221 -6.85 15.36 -2.30
C LEU A 221 -8.13 15.91 -1.64
N ILE A 222 -8.99 16.55 -2.42
CA ILE A 222 -10.26 17.06 -1.90
C ILE A 222 -11.11 15.92 -1.30
N GLY A 223 -11.22 14.80 -2.02
CA GLY A 223 -12.01 13.67 -1.55
C GLY A 223 -11.43 12.99 -0.32
N THR A 224 -10.12 12.82 -0.25
CA THR A 224 -9.46 12.23 0.94
C THR A 224 -9.55 13.14 2.15
N LEU A 225 -9.51 14.47 2.00
CA LEU A 225 -9.75 15.42 3.08
C LEU A 225 -11.16 15.30 3.66
N LEU A 226 -12.19 15.19 2.81
CA LEU A 226 -13.58 15.02 3.25
C LEU A 226 -13.77 13.69 4.00
N VAL A 227 -13.23 12.60 3.45
CA VAL A 227 -13.31 11.27 4.08
C VAL A 227 -12.53 11.26 5.40
N ALA A 228 -11.36 11.89 5.46
CA ALA A 228 -10.56 11.97 6.68
C ALA A 228 -11.22 12.81 7.77
N ALA A 229 -11.85 13.92 7.43
CA ALA A 229 -12.58 14.74 8.38
C ALA A 229 -13.75 13.97 9.02
N TRP A 230 -14.36 13.06 8.27
CA TRP A 230 -15.47 12.24 8.76
C TRP A 230 -15.00 10.98 9.50
N LEU A 231 -14.11 10.16 8.88
CA LEU A 231 -13.65 8.89 9.44
C LEU A 231 -12.55 9.04 10.49
N GLY A 232 -11.78 10.13 10.45
CA GLY A 232 -10.64 10.33 11.36
C GLY A 232 -11.05 10.22 12.83
N PRO A 233 -11.99 11.06 13.32
CA PRO A 233 -12.42 10.99 14.71
C PRO A 233 -13.16 9.70 15.10
N LEU A 234 -13.68 8.95 14.11
CA LEU A 234 -14.41 7.69 14.35
C LEU A 234 -13.47 6.46 14.46
N LEU A 235 -12.39 6.45 13.69
CA LEU A 235 -11.52 5.28 13.55
C LEU A 235 -10.12 5.49 14.17
N THR A 236 -9.77 6.73 14.51
CA THR A 236 -8.44 7.09 15.01
C THR A 236 -8.57 8.04 16.22
N PRO A 237 -7.53 8.15 17.06
CA PRO A 237 -7.52 9.13 18.16
C PRO A 237 -7.29 10.58 17.66
N LEU A 238 -7.20 10.81 16.35
CA LEU A 238 -6.94 12.12 15.77
C LEU A 238 -8.23 12.94 15.71
N ASN A 239 -8.11 14.24 15.99
CA ASN A 239 -9.20 15.16 15.68
C ASN A 239 -9.31 15.38 14.14
N TYR A 240 -10.41 15.99 13.69
CA TYR A 240 -10.67 16.16 12.25
C TYR A 240 -9.57 16.94 11.51
N TRP A 241 -8.94 17.96 12.13
CA TRP A 241 -7.84 18.72 11.51
C TRP A 241 -6.58 17.90 11.38
N GLN A 242 -6.22 17.14 12.41
CA GLN A 242 -5.07 16.23 12.40
C GLN A 242 -5.27 15.12 11.36
N ALA A 243 -6.45 14.52 11.33
CA ALA A 243 -6.79 13.48 10.37
C ALA A 243 -6.70 13.99 8.92
N MET A 244 -7.21 15.22 8.65
CA MET A 244 -7.09 15.87 7.34
C MET A 244 -5.62 16.13 6.97
N ALA A 245 -4.81 16.65 7.90
CA ALA A 245 -3.39 16.91 7.67
C ALA A 245 -2.64 15.60 7.32
N VAL A 246 -2.87 14.53 8.08
CA VAL A 246 -2.25 13.23 7.85
C VAL A 246 -2.73 12.62 6.53
N ALA A 247 -4.02 12.67 6.23
CA ALA A 247 -4.57 12.17 4.96
C ALA A 247 -4.02 12.94 3.75
N SER A 248 -3.79 14.25 3.87
CA SER A 248 -3.15 15.03 2.79
C SER A 248 -1.72 14.57 2.52
N LEU A 249 -0.93 14.33 3.57
CA LEU A 249 0.43 13.78 3.45
C LEU A 249 0.42 12.37 2.82
N MET A 250 -0.48 11.49 3.26
CA MET A 250 -0.66 10.16 2.68
C MET A 250 -0.99 10.24 1.19
N THR A 251 -1.93 11.13 0.81
CA THR A 251 -2.37 11.31 -0.57
C THR A 251 -1.24 11.80 -1.46
N ILE A 252 -0.51 12.83 -1.03
CA ILE A 252 0.61 13.40 -1.78
C ILE A 252 1.73 12.36 -1.93
N THR A 253 2.13 11.72 -0.84
CA THR A 253 3.22 10.73 -0.86
C THR A 253 2.87 9.52 -1.73
N SER A 254 1.65 9.04 -1.64
CA SER A 254 1.17 7.90 -2.44
C SER A 254 1.05 8.26 -3.94
N PHE A 255 0.65 9.49 -4.27
CA PHE A 255 0.59 9.96 -5.66
C PHE A 255 1.99 9.98 -6.29
N PHE A 256 2.96 10.59 -5.61
CA PHE A 256 4.34 10.62 -6.09
C PHE A 256 5.03 9.24 -6.01
N GLY A 257 4.66 8.42 -5.04
CA GLY A 257 5.08 7.02 -4.97
C GLY A 257 4.65 6.22 -6.21
N GLY A 258 3.43 6.42 -6.68
CA GLY A 258 2.96 5.84 -7.94
C GLY A 258 3.73 6.35 -9.16
N LEU A 259 4.10 7.63 -9.19
CA LEU A 259 4.96 8.19 -10.24
C LEU A 259 6.35 7.54 -10.23
N LEU A 260 6.94 7.38 -9.05
CA LEU A 260 8.23 6.70 -8.87
C LEU A 260 8.19 5.25 -9.37
N LEU A 261 7.12 4.53 -9.07
CA LEU A 261 6.93 3.16 -9.55
C LEU A 261 6.96 3.07 -11.08
N ILE A 262 6.25 3.98 -11.75
CA ILE A 262 6.23 4.06 -13.21
C ILE A 262 7.62 4.41 -13.76
N ALA A 263 8.31 5.38 -13.14
CA ALA A 263 9.66 5.79 -13.54
C ALA A 263 10.66 4.64 -13.46
N ILE A 264 10.67 3.91 -12.34
CA ILE A 264 11.52 2.72 -12.14
C ILE A 264 11.19 1.64 -13.17
N GLY A 265 9.90 1.35 -13.40
CA GLY A 265 9.47 0.37 -14.40
C GLY A 265 9.97 0.69 -15.80
N ARG A 266 9.97 1.97 -16.18
CA ARG A 266 10.50 2.41 -17.50
C ARG A 266 12.01 2.35 -17.59
N ASP A 267 12.73 2.79 -16.54
CA ASP A 267 14.21 2.75 -16.50
C ASP A 267 14.73 1.30 -16.60
N LEU A 268 14.04 0.38 -15.96
CA LEU A 268 14.41 -1.02 -15.99
C LEU A 268 14.03 -1.73 -17.30
N GLN A 269 13.47 -0.99 -18.28
CA GLN A 269 12.99 -1.54 -19.55
C GLN A 269 12.05 -2.73 -19.36
N ALA A 270 11.33 -2.72 -18.27
CA ALA A 270 10.27 -3.68 -18.01
C ALA A 270 9.07 -3.37 -18.91
N GLU A 271 9.26 -3.53 -20.24
CA GLU A 271 8.21 -3.34 -21.26
C GLU A 271 6.94 -4.12 -20.94
N THR A 272 7.11 -5.23 -20.22
CA THR A 272 6.03 -6.06 -19.69
C THR A 272 5.17 -5.35 -18.65
N MET A 273 5.72 -4.38 -17.89
CA MET A 273 4.93 -3.59 -16.93
C MET A 273 3.96 -2.60 -17.61
N VAL A 274 4.28 -2.14 -18.82
CA VAL A 274 3.52 -1.08 -19.50
C VAL A 274 2.69 -1.62 -20.65
N ALA A 275 3.20 -2.59 -21.40
CA ALA A 275 2.58 -3.08 -22.64
C ALA A 275 1.59 -4.23 -22.47
N GLN A 276 1.78 -5.07 -21.47
CA GLN A 276 0.84 -6.15 -21.16
C GLN A 276 0.24 -5.87 -19.77
N ARG A 277 -0.86 -5.12 -19.70
CA ARG A 277 -1.68 -4.99 -18.50
C ARG A 277 -2.57 -6.23 -18.35
N PRO A 278 -2.07 -7.35 -17.73
CA PRO A 278 -2.96 -8.42 -17.31
C PRO A 278 -3.84 -7.88 -16.18
N THR A 279 -4.96 -8.51 -15.94
CA THR A 279 -5.92 -8.21 -14.87
C THR A 279 -5.31 -8.16 -13.45
N HIS A 280 -4.08 -8.66 -13.26
CA HIS A 280 -3.32 -8.63 -12.01
C HIS A 280 -2.72 -7.27 -11.65
N ILE A 281 -2.53 -6.37 -12.62
CA ILE A 281 -1.96 -5.02 -12.38
C ILE A 281 -2.92 -4.14 -11.60
N ASP A 282 -4.24 -4.33 -11.75
CA ASP A 282 -5.22 -3.57 -10.98
C ASP A 282 -5.06 -3.79 -9.46
N PHE A 283 -4.64 -4.99 -9.04
CA PHE A 283 -4.37 -5.31 -7.63
C PHE A 283 -3.10 -4.63 -7.13
N LEU A 284 -1.99 -4.72 -7.87
CA LEU A 284 -0.73 -4.04 -7.53
C LEU A 284 -0.92 -2.52 -7.50
N ASP A 285 -1.70 -1.96 -8.42
CA ASP A 285 -2.01 -0.53 -8.46
C ASP A 285 -2.85 -0.08 -7.25
N CYS A 286 -3.66 -0.95 -6.66
CA CYS A 286 -4.31 -0.69 -5.39
C CYS A 286 -3.33 -0.78 -4.21
N VAL A 287 -2.54 -1.85 -4.16
CA VAL A 287 -1.70 -2.14 -2.99
C VAL A 287 -0.51 -1.18 -2.88
N HIS A 288 0.04 -0.67 -4.01
CA HIS A 288 1.14 0.31 -3.93
C HIS A 288 0.76 1.58 -3.13
N ARG A 289 -0.52 1.93 -3.10
CA ARG A 289 -1.00 3.05 -2.27
C ARG A 289 -0.80 2.78 -0.79
N LEU A 290 -1.01 1.53 -0.35
CA LEU A 290 -0.91 1.16 1.05
C LEU A 290 0.51 1.24 1.57
N TYR A 291 1.51 0.75 0.83
CA TYR A 291 2.88 0.73 1.33
C TYR A 291 3.57 2.10 1.32
N PHE A 292 3.06 3.09 0.57
CA PHE A 292 3.50 4.47 0.72
C PHE A 292 2.73 5.22 1.82
N SER A 293 1.42 4.93 1.97
CA SER A 293 0.58 5.60 2.96
C SER A 293 0.82 5.09 4.39
N ALA A 294 1.05 3.79 4.56
CA ALA A 294 1.12 3.16 5.87
C ALA A 294 2.26 3.69 6.76
N PRO A 295 3.52 3.82 6.29
CA PRO A 295 4.58 4.41 7.09
C PRO A 295 4.28 5.86 7.49
N ILE A 296 3.77 6.66 6.55
CA ILE A 296 3.44 8.07 6.80
C ILE A 296 2.39 8.18 7.89
N PHE A 297 1.31 7.39 7.78
CA PHE A 297 0.27 7.36 8.79
C PHE A 297 0.82 6.91 10.16
N PHE A 298 1.61 5.84 10.18
CA PHE A 298 2.18 5.29 11.40
C PHE A 298 3.02 6.30 12.16
N TYR A 299 3.98 6.95 11.48
CA TYR A 299 4.85 7.94 12.12
C TYR A 299 4.13 9.24 12.47
N ALA A 300 3.19 9.70 11.64
CA ALA A 300 2.36 10.85 11.95
C ALA A 300 1.49 10.60 13.17
N LEU A 301 0.85 9.43 13.24
CA LEU A 301 0.03 9.05 14.38
C LEU A 301 0.85 8.98 15.66
N ARG A 302 2.03 8.32 15.61
CA ARG A 302 2.92 8.21 16.74
C ARG A 302 3.40 9.57 17.27
N HIS A 303 3.64 10.52 16.37
CA HIS A 303 4.05 11.88 16.74
C HIS A 303 2.91 12.72 17.30
N LEU A 304 1.70 12.59 16.77
CA LEU A 304 0.54 13.39 17.16
C LEU A 304 -0.18 12.87 18.39
N SER A 305 0.00 11.60 18.74
CA SER A 305 -0.68 10.94 19.87
C SER A 305 0.21 10.78 21.10
N ASP A 306 1.40 11.41 21.16
CA ASP A 306 2.38 11.30 22.25
C ASP A 306 2.75 9.82 22.61
N TRP A 307 2.66 8.93 21.65
CA TRP A 307 3.06 7.53 21.81
C TRP A 307 4.59 7.42 21.68
N GLN A 308 5.26 7.60 22.81
CA GLN A 308 6.71 7.40 22.96
C GLN A 308 7.06 5.94 23.17
#